data_5a449dd132f358601371e9af68a5bc42
#
_entry.id   5a449dd132f358601371e9af68a5bc42
#
_cell.length_a   1.000
_cell.length_b   1.000
_cell.length_c   1.000
_cell.angle_alpha   90.00
_cell.angle_beta   90.00
_cell.angle_gamma   90.00
#
_symmetry.space_group_name_H-M   'P 1'
#
loop_
_entity.id
_entity.type
_entity.pdbx_description
1 polymer ?
#
loop_
_entity_poly.entity_id
_entity_poly.type
_entity_poly.pdbx_seq_one_letter_code
_entity_poly.pdbx_strand_id
1 'polypeptide(L)'
;DIMEVTPEFLAEELDCIFTDIYPDAVKTGMVSSSALIETIADKLTAYHAKNIVVDPVMVATSGAKLISDDAIGTLKTKLLPLATVITPNIPEAEVLSGMEIKTEADMEKAAEIICKTFGCAVLLKGGHQLNDANDLLWQKDKEPVWFHGKRIDNPNTHGTGCTLSSAIASNLAKGRSLETSVQYAKNYISGALAAMLNLGKGSGPMNHAFAIEGEYTNE
;
A
#
# COMPACT_ATOMS: atom_id res chain seq x y z
N ASP A 1 15.46 0.87 14.76
CA ASP A 1 16.58 0.50 13.87
C ASP A 1 16.08 -0.38 12.74
N ILE A 2 16.79 -0.38 11.62
CA ILE A 2 16.51 -1.19 10.43
C ILE A 2 17.75 -2.07 10.21
N MET A 3 17.50 -3.39 10.10
CA MET A 3 18.51 -4.36 9.68
C MET A 3 18.03 -5.01 8.39
N GLU A 4 18.77 -4.81 7.32
CA GLU A 4 18.45 -5.42 6.04
C GLU A 4 18.91 -6.89 6.02
N VAL A 5 18.08 -7.76 5.44
CA VAL A 5 18.52 -9.10 5.04
C VAL A 5 19.35 -9.00 3.76
N THR A 6 20.15 -10.03 3.44
CA THR A 6 20.84 -10.05 2.15
C THR A 6 19.86 -10.39 1.01
N PRO A 7 20.15 -9.94 -0.22
CA PRO A 7 19.34 -10.30 -1.39
C PRO A 7 19.20 -11.81 -1.58
N GLU A 8 20.27 -12.58 -1.30
CA GLU A 8 20.26 -14.04 -1.38
C GLU A 8 19.31 -14.67 -0.38
N PHE A 9 19.33 -14.18 0.88
CA PHE A 9 18.44 -14.68 1.91
C PHE A 9 16.97 -14.37 1.58
N LEU A 10 16.68 -13.14 1.12
CA LEU A 10 15.34 -12.77 0.66
C LEU A 10 14.89 -13.66 -0.52
N ALA A 11 15.80 -13.95 -1.46
CA ALA A 11 15.49 -14.83 -2.57
C ALA A 11 15.10 -16.24 -2.12
N GLU A 12 15.83 -16.80 -1.15
CA GLU A 12 15.52 -18.11 -0.56
C GLU A 12 14.19 -18.13 0.18
N GLU A 13 13.86 -17.07 0.96
CA GLU A 13 12.56 -16.94 1.62
C GLU A 13 11.41 -16.94 0.61
N LEU A 14 11.56 -16.15 -0.47
CA LEU A 14 10.55 -16.09 -1.54
C LEU A 14 10.42 -17.43 -2.27
N ASP A 15 11.55 -18.12 -2.56
CA ASP A 15 11.54 -19.44 -3.17
C ASP A 15 10.79 -20.45 -2.30
N CYS A 16 11.04 -20.47 -0.98
CA CYS A 16 10.33 -21.34 -0.06
C CYS A 16 8.81 -21.15 -0.10
N ILE A 17 8.35 -19.89 -0.12
CA ILE A 17 6.92 -19.60 -0.16
C ILE A 17 6.30 -19.95 -1.53
N PHE A 18 6.93 -19.52 -2.62
CA PHE A 18 6.36 -19.69 -3.96
C PHE A 18 6.39 -21.14 -4.46
N THR A 19 7.31 -21.96 -3.95
CA THR A 19 7.39 -23.38 -4.34
C THR A 19 6.54 -24.31 -3.50
N ASP A 20 6.11 -23.89 -2.32
CA ASP A 20 5.30 -24.72 -1.39
C ASP A 20 3.85 -24.20 -1.30
N ILE A 21 3.66 -22.99 -0.77
CA ILE A 21 2.33 -22.38 -0.60
C ILE A 21 2.24 -21.15 -1.48
N TYR A 22 1.94 -21.37 -2.76
CA TYR A 22 1.87 -20.29 -3.74
C TYR A 22 0.81 -19.25 -3.37
N PRO A 23 1.19 -17.97 -3.20
CA PRO A 23 0.27 -16.93 -2.75
C PRO A 23 -0.67 -16.47 -3.87
N ASP A 24 -1.96 -16.29 -3.56
CA ASP A 24 -2.97 -15.73 -4.47
C ASP A 24 -2.86 -14.22 -4.67
N ALA A 25 -2.16 -13.54 -3.78
CA ALA A 25 -1.79 -12.11 -3.89
C ALA A 25 -0.52 -11.82 -3.12
N VAL A 26 0.18 -10.78 -3.53
CA VAL A 26 1.42 -10.32 -2.89
C VAL A 26 1.30 -8.84 -2.54
N LYS A 27 1.77 -8.45 -1.35
CA LYS A 27 1.92 -7.05 -0.98
C LYS A 27 3.38 -6.75 -0.69
N THR A 28 3.89 -5.68 -1.29
CA THR A 28 5.18 -5.10 -0.91
C THR A 28 4.95 -3.73 -0.25
N GLY A 29 5.78 -3.41 0.73
CA GLY A 29 5.75 -2.12 1.40
C GLY A 29 7.13 -1.46 1.34
N MET A 30 7.65 -1.04 2.49
CA MET A 30 8.97 -0.44 2.59
C MET A 30 10.06 -1.44 2.19
N VAL A 31 10.82 -1.11 1.15
CA VAL A 31 12.03 -1.81 0.73
C VAL A 31 13.12 -0.77 0.52
N SER A 32 14.20 -0.87 1.27
CA SER A 32 15.18 0.21 1.45
C SER A 32 16.25 0.30 0.37
N SER A 33 16.64 -0.82 -0.26
CA SER A 33 17.76 -0.87 -1.21
C SER A 33 17.36 -1.36 -2.60
N SER A 34 18.11 -0.89 -3.62
CA SER A 34 17.95 -1.33 -5.01
C SER A 34 18.09 -2.84 -5.15
N ALA A 35 19.07 -3.46 -4.47
CA ALA A 35 19.32 -4.89 -4.58
C ALA A 35 18.13 -5.74 -4.07
N LEU A 36 17.50 -5.34 -2.98
CA LEU A 36 16.30 -6.02 -2.47
C LEU A 36 15.10 -5.82 -3.39
N ILE A 37 14.93 -4.61 -3.96
CA ILE A 37 13.86 -4.33 -4.93
C ILE A 37 14.03 -5.18 -6.19
N GLU A 38 15.25 -5.31 -6.71
CA GLU A 38 15.56 -6.16 -7.86
C GLU A 38 15.26 -7.62 -7.55
N THR A 39 15.72 -8.12 -6.40
CA THR A 39 15.43 -9.50 -5.96
C THR A 39 13.93 -9.78 -5.92
N ILE A 40 13.14 -8.87 -5.33
CA ILE A 40 11.68 -9.01 -5.28
C ILE A 40 11.10 -9.02 -6.69
N ALA A 41 11.48 -8.06 -7.54
CA ALA A 41 10.95 -7.96 -8.90
C ALA A 41 11.28 -9.20 -9.75
N ASP A 42 12.51 -9.71 -9.64
CA ASP A 42 12.97 -10.90 -10.35
C ASP A 42 12.18 -12.14 -9.90
N LYS A 43 11.99 -12.33 -8.59
CA LYS A 43 11.22 -13.47 -8.05
C LYS A 43 9.73 -13.38 -8.42
N LEU A 44 9.10 -12.21 -8.29
CA LEU A 44 7.70 -12.03 -8.68
C LEU A 44 7.50 -12.30 -10.18
N THR A 45 8.47 -11.92 -11.01
CA THR A 45 8.46 -12.21 -12.46
C THR A 45 8.64 -13.70 -12.72
N ALA A 46 9.66 -14.33 -12.12
CA ALA A 46 10.00 -15.74 -12.32
C ALA A 46 8.83 -16.66 -11.93
N TYR A 47 8.16 -16.35 -10.84
CA TYR A 47 7.01 -17.13 -10.36
C TYR A 47 5.67 -16.70 -10.97
N HIS A 48 5.64 -15.71 -11.88
CA HIS A 48 4.41 -15.19 -12.47
C HIS A 48 3.37 -14.77 -11.41
N ALA A 49 3.84 -14.10 -10.36
CA ALA A 49 3.00 -13.66 -9.26
C ALA A 49 1.85 -12.78 -9.74
N LYS A 50 0.69 -12.92 -9.12
CA LYS A 50 -0.53 -12.20 -9.48
C LYS A 50 -0.99 -11.31 -8.32
N ASN A 51 -1.93 -10.39 -8.63
CA ASN A 51 -2.54 -9.52 -7.61
C ASN A 51 -1.48 -8.81 -6.74
N ILE A 52 -0.49 -8.21 -7.40
CA ILE A 52 0.62 -7.53 -6.72
C ILE A 52 0.17 -6.13 -6.31
N VAL A 53 0.18 -5.86 -5.02
CA VAL A 53 -0.09 -4.53 -4.42
C VAL A 53 1.21 -3.93 -3.94
N VAL A 54 1.62 -2.80 -4.51
CA VAL A 54 2.84 -2.10 -4.11
C VAL A 54 2.48 -0.81 -3.36
N ASP A 55 2.82 -0.74 -2.08
CA ASP A 55 2.77 0.50 -1.30
C ASP A 55 4.15 1.17 -1.41
N PRO A 56 4.29 2.25 -2.21
CA PRO A 56 5.59 2.82 -2.55
C PRO A 56 6.13 3.71 -1.43
N VAL A 57 6.38 3.11 -0.26
CA VAL A 57 6.80 3.83 0.95
C VAL A 57 8.17 4.45 0.74
N MET A 58 8.23 5.79 0.61
CA MET A 58 9.46 6.55 0.35
C MET A 58 9.89 7.40 1.55
N VAL A 59 8.93 7.86 2.35
CA VAL A 59 9.14 8.78 3.47
C VAL A 59 8.37 8.30 4.69
N ALA A 60 9.03 8.31 5.86
CA ALA A 60 8.35 8.02 7.12
C ALA A 60 7.35 9.12 7.49
N THR A 61 6.39 8.81 8.33
CA THR A 61 5.45 9.80 8.91
C THR A 61 6.19 10.95 9.64
N SER A 62 7.40 10.68 10.13
CA SER A 62 8.29 11.69 10.73
C SER A 62 8.98 12.61 9.72
N GLY A 63 8.82 12.37 8.41
CA GLY A 63 9.53 13.08 7.34
C GLY A 63 10.90 12.52 6.99
N ALA A 64 11.37 11.49 7.68
CA ALA A 64 12.66 10.86 7.37
C ALA A 64 12.58 10.08 6.06
N LYS A 65 13.58 10.27 5.18
CA LYS A 65 13.70 9.51 3.92
C LYS A 65 14.02 8.06 4.26
N LEU A 66 13.19 7.14 3.79
CA LEU A 66 13.30 5.70 4.06
C LEU A 66 13.98 4.92 2.95
N ILE A 67 14.15 5.53 1.80
CA ILE A 67 14.67 4.90 0.57
C ILE A 67 15.66 5.84 -0.11
N SER A 68 16.73 5.31 -0.69
CA SER A 68 17.73 6.08 -1.43
C SER A 68 17.19 6.51 -2.82
N ASP A 69 17.81 7.53 -3.44
CA ASP A 69 17.40 7.97 -4.78
C ASP A 69 17.60 6.89 -5.84
N ASP A 70 18.66 6.09 -5.70
CA ASP A 70 18.94 4.94 -6.56
C ASP A 70 17.83 3.87 -6.42
N ALA A 71 17.44 3.56 -5.19
CA ALA A 71 16.36 2.61 -4.93
C ALA A 71 14.98 3.12 -5.43
N ILE A 72 14.72 4.44 -5.42
CA ILE A 72 13.53 5.02 -6.07
C ILE A 72 13.56 4.76 -7.59
N GLY A 73 14.72 4.92 -8.22
CA GLY A 73 14.92 4.60 -9.65
C GLY A 73 14.61 3.14 -9.95
N THR A 74 15.15 2.23 -9.15
CA THR A 74 14.90 0.79 -9.26
C THR A 74 13.45 0.42 -9.00
N LEU A 75 12.82 1.01 -7.97
CA LEU A 75 11.40 0.84 -7.71
C LEU A 75 10.54 1.20 -8.93
N LYS A 76 10.79 2.39 -9.52
CA LYS A 76 10.05 2.88 -10.69
C LYS A 76 10.23 1.99 -11.92
N THR A 77 11.42 1.44 -12.14
CA THR A 77 11.75 0.71 -13.37
C THR A 77 11.52 -0.79 -13.29
N LYS A 78 11.61 -1.38 -12.10
CA LYS A 78 11.56 -2.83 -11.91
C LYS A 78 10.29 -3.33 -11.21
N LEU A 79 9.85 -2.67 -10.14
CA LEU A 79 8.78 -3.21 -9.30
C LEU A 79 7.40 -2.62 -9.61
N LEU A 80 7.29 -1.28 -9.81
CA LEU A 80 5.99 -0.66 -10.09
C LEU A 80 5.34 -1.19 -11.38
N PRO A 81 6.07 -1.50 -12.47
CA PRO A 81 5.46 -2.08 -13.67
C PRO A 81 4.87 -3.48 -13.50
N LEU A 82 5.22 -4.19 -12.43
CA LEU A 82 4.65 -5.51 -12.10
C LEU A 82 3.36 -5.42 -11.29
N ALA A 83 3.04 -4.24 -10.75
CA ALA A 83 1.92 -4.07 -9.84
C ALA A 83 0.57 -4.21 -10.55
N THR A 84 -0.39 -4.84 -9.88
CA THR A 84 -1.82 -4.74 -10.20
C THR A 84 -2.34 -3.36 -9.80
N VAL A 85 -1.91 -2.89 -8.62
CA VAL A 85 -2.22 -1.57 -8.09
C VAL A 85 -1.08 -1.05 -7.22
N ILE A 86 -0.80 0.24 -7.34
CA ILE A 86 0.08 0.97 -6.43
C ILE A 86 -0.74 1.90 -5.55
N THR A 87 -0.29 2.12 -4.30
CA THR A 87 -1.07 2.87 -3.31
C THR A 87 -0.31 4.09 -2.76
N PRO A 88 0.10 5.07 -3.61
CA PRO A 88 0.84 6.22 -3.17
C PRO A 88 -0.03 7.17 -2.32
N ASN A 89 0.57 7.82 -1.32
CA ASN A 89 0.04 9.03 -0.71
C ASN A 89 0.36 10.25 -1.60
N ILE A 90 -0.14 11.46 -1.25
CA ILE A 90 0.08 12.67 -2.03
C ILE A 90 1.57 12.96 -2.26
N PRO A 91 2.45 13.01 -1.23
CA PRO A 91 3.89 13.23 -1.45
C PRO A 91 4.54 12.17 -2.36
N GLU A 92 4.17 10.91 -2.21
CA GLU A 92 4.66 9.83 -3.07
C GLU A 92 4.16 9.98 -4.51
N ALA A 93 2.90 10.36 -4.68
CA ALA A 93 2.32 10.60 -6.00
C ALA A 93 2.98 11.80 -6.70
N GLU A 94 3.37 12.86 -5.98
CA GLU A 94 4.15 13.98 -6.51
C GLU A 94 5.51 13.52 -7.03
N VAL A 95 6.21 12.65 -6.29
CA VAL A 95 7.50 12.06 -6.73
C VAL A 95 7.32 11.14 -7.94
N LEU A 96 6.21 10.41 -8.01
CA LEU A 96 5.95 9.47 -9.11
C LEU A 96 5.47 10.17 -10.38
N SER A 97 4.62 11.20 -10.25
CA SER A 97 4.06 11.96 -11.38
C SER A 97 4.94 13.11 -11.85
N GLY A 98 5.82 13.63 -10.98
CA GLY A 98 6.63 14.81 -11.23
C GLY A 98 5.84 16.14 -11.20
N MET A 99 4.66 16.16 -10.58
CA MET A 99 3.83 17.35 -10.47
C MET A 99 3.40 17.60 -9.02
N GLU A 100 3.13 18.86 -8.67
CA GLU A 100 2.57 19.26 -7.39
C GLU A 100 1.05 18.98 -7.37
N ILE A 101 0.54 18.50 -6.21
CA ILE A 101 -0.87 18.11 -6.04
C ILE A 101 -1.49 19.00 -4.96
N LYS A 102 -2.38 19.89 -5.35
CA LYS A 102 -3.09 20.82 -4.44
C LYS A 102 -4.61 20.67 -4.45
N THR A 103 -5.16 20.03 -5.46
CA THR A 103 -6.60 19.88 -5.67
C THR A 103 -6.96 18.45 -6.06
N GLU A 104 -8.25 18.11 -5.97
CA GLU A 104 -8.76 16.81 -6.46
C GLU A 104 -8.49 16.65 -7.97
N ALA A 105 -8.58 17.72 -8.76
CA ALA A 105 -8.23 17.69 -10.18
C ALA A 105 -6.75 17.40 -10.41
N ASP A 106 -5.85 17.88 -9.53
CA ASP A 106 -4.43 17.50 -9.58
C ASP A 106 -4.22 16.04 -9.21
N MET A 107 -4.99 15.52 -8.24
CA MET A 107 -4.96 14.08 -7.89
C MET A 107 -5.35 13.21 -9.08
N GLU A 108 -6.43 13.55 -9.81
CA GLU A 108 -6.84 12.82 -11.02
C GLU A 108 -5.76 12.86 -12.09
N LYS A 109 -5.19 14.02 -12.36
CA LYS A 109 -4.12 14.17 -13.34
C LYS A 109 -2.85 13.43 -12.96
N ALA A 110 -2.45 13.47 -11.69
CA ALA A 110 -1.30 12.73 -11.19
C ALA A 110 -1.54 11.22 -11.30
N ALA A 111 -2.70 10.73 -10.89
CA ALA A 111 -3.07 9.31 -10.98
C ALA A 111 -3.07 8.82 -12.44
N GLU A 112 -3.58 9.63 -13.37
CA GLU A 112 -3.53 9.34 -14.81
C GLU A 112 -2.09 9.20 -15.31
N ILE A 113 -1.21 10.18 -14.99
CA ILE A 113 0.20 10.15 -15.38
C ILE A 113 0.88 8.90 -14.84
N ILE A 114 0.70 8.61 -13.57
CA ILE A 114 1.29 7.44 -12.90
C ILE A 114 0.78 6.13 -13.55
N CYS A 115 -0.53 6.01 -13.75
CA CYS A 115 -1.13 4.84 -14.40
C CYS A 115 -0.56 4.61 -15.82
N LYS A 116 -0.44 5.68 -16.61
CA LYS A 116 0.14 5.60 -17.97
C LYS A 116 1.63 5.24 -17.93
N THR A 117 2.37 5.78 -16.96
CA THR A 117 3.83 5.58 -16.86
C THR A 117 4.17 4.15 -16.47
N PHE A 118 3.46 3.57 -15.50
CA PHE A 118 3.79 2.25 -14.96
C PHE A 118 2.89 1.13 -15.47
N GLY A 119 1.79 1.44 -16.15
CA GLY A 119 0.88 0.44 -16.74
C GLY A 119 -0.03 -0.26 -15.73
N CYS A 120 -0.13 0.23 -14.50
CA CYS A 120 -0.90 -0.37 -13.41
C CYS A 120 -2.00 0.57 -12.89
N ALA A 121 -2.95 0.03 -12.11
CA ALA A 121 -3.92 0.86 -11.40
C ALA A 121 -3.24 1.68 -10.29
N VAL A 122 -3.85 2.81 -9.94
CA VAL A 122 -3.35 3.72 -8.90
C VAL A 122 -4.45 4.00 -7.89
N LEU A 123 -4.23 3.67 -6.63
CA LEU A 123 -5.03 4.17 -5.52
C LEU A 123 -4.27 5.32 -4.86
N LEU A 124 -4.54 6.55 -5.29
CA LEU A 124 -3.96 7.75 -4.72
C LEU A 124 -4.68 8.09 -3.42
N LYS A 125 -3.94 7.96 -2.30
CA LYS A 125 -4.48 8.17 -0.95
C LYS A 125 -4.53 9.67 -0.65
N GLY A 126 -5.73 10.18 -0.31
CA GLY A 126 -5.92 11.51 0.23
C GLY A 126 -5.62 11.57 1.74
N GLY A 127 -6.14 12.57 2.42
CA GLY A 127 -6.14 12.63 3.89
C GLY A 127 -4.96 13.33 4.54
N HIS A 128 -3.93 13.75 3.81
CA HIS A 128 -2.79 14.47 4.40
C HIS A 128 -2.95 15.99 4.42
N GLN A 129 -3.72 16.61 3.52
CA GLN A 129 -3.85 18.08 3.47
C GLN A 129 -5.13 18.63 2.78
N LEU A 130 -5.88 17.84 2.02
CA LEU A 130 -6.87 18.38 1.06
C LEU A 130 -8.35 18.26 1.43
N ASN A 131 -8.72 17.75 2.53
CA ASN A 131 -10.07 17.45 3.03
C ASN A 131 -10.13 16.00 3.53
N ASP A 132 -11.28 15.56 4.06
CA ASP A 132 -11.57 14.20 4.54
C ASP A 132 -10.79 13.08 3.84
N ALA A 133 -10.67 11.91 4.43
CA ALA A 133 -9.88 10.77 3.93
C ALA A 133 -10.41 10.19 2.60
N ASN A 134 -10.50 11.04 1.56
CA ASN A 134 -10.95 10.65 0.23
C ASN A 134 -9.77 10.07 -0.57
N ASP A 135 -9.95 8.88 -1.12
CA ASP A 135 -8.96 8.22 -1.96
C ASP A 135 -9.50 8.08 -3.39
N LEU A 136 -8.63 8.22 -4.37
CA LEU A 136 -8.95 8.12 -5.78
C LEU A 136 -8.37 6.83 -6.37
N LEU A 137 -9.21 5.97 -6.92
CA LEU A 137 -8.79 4.84 -7.73
C LEU A 137 -8.86 5.20 -9.21
N TRP A 138 -7.70 5.17 -9.86
CA TRP A 138 -7.54 5.34 -11.30
C TRP A 138 -7.17 4.00 -11.95
N GLN A 139 -7.90 3.60 -12.96
CA GLN A 139 -7.65 2.40 -13.75
C GLN A 139 -7.63 2.78 -15.24
N LYS A 140 -6.76 2.11 -15.99
CA LYS A 140 -6.72 2.30 -17.45
C LYS A 140 -8.09 2.02 -18.07
N ASP A 141 -8.53 2.89 -18.97
CA ASP A 141 -9.76 2.76 -19.75
C ASP A 141 -11.05 2.67 -18.91
N LYS A 142 -11.02 3.18 -17.66
CA LYS A 142 -12.19 3.31 -16.78
C LYS A 142 -12.34 4.71 -16.24
N GLU A 143 -13.55 5.05 -15.85
CA GLU A 143 -13.82 6.29 -15.12
C GLU A 143 -13.16 6.25 -13.74
N PRO A 144 -12.65 7.38 -13.23
CA PRO A 144 -12.09 7.48 -11.90
C PRO A 144 -13.14 7.18 -10.82
N VAL A 145 -12.75 6.45 -9.79
CA VAL A 145 -13.63 6.11 -8.67
C VAL A 145 -13.13 6.75 -7.39
N TRP A 146 -13.94 7.61 -6.80
CA TRP A 146 -13.66 8.24 -5.52
C TRP A 146 -14.25 7.43 -4.36
N PHE A 147 -13.42 7.13 -3.39
CA PHE A 147 -13.80 6.51 -2.13
C PHE A 147 -13.80 7.55 -1.03
N HIS A 148 -14.97 8.04 -0.70
CA HIS A 148 -15.12 9.04 0.37
C HIS A 148 -14.97 8.39 1.75
N GLY A 149 -14.25 9.07 2.64
CA GLY A 149 -14.04 8.62 4.02
C GLY A 149 -14.08 9.80 4.98
N LYS A 150 -14.67 9.60 6.15
CA LYS A 150 -14.57 10.58 7.24
C LYS A 150 -13.28 10.36 8.00
N ARG A 151 -12.60 11.46 8.33
CA ARG A 151 -11.45 11.41 9.22
C ARG A 151 -11.90 10.95 10.61
N ILE A 152 -11.29 9.89 11.10
CA ILE A 152 -11.50 9.40 12.47
C ILE A 152 -10.41 10.04 13.32
N ASP A 153 -10.83 10.75 14.36
CA ASP A 153 -9.91 11.38 15.33
C ASP A 153 -9.36 10.30 16.27
N ASN A 154 -8.29 9.66 15.84
CA ASN A 154 -7.58 8.65 16.60
C ASN A 154 -6.07 8.93 16.49
N PRO A 155 -5.34 9.12 17.62
CA PRO A 155 -3.91 9.34 17.61
C PRO A 155 -3.12 8.10 17.13
N ASN A 156 -3.74 6.92 17.18
CA ASN A 156 -3.11 5.63 16.86
C ASN A 156 -3.28 5.31 15.36
N THR A 157 -2.59 6.06 14.52
CA THR A 157 -2.67 5.94 13.05
C THR A 157 -1.48 5.23 12.43
N HIS A 158 -0.52 4.76 13.26
CA HIS A 158 0.66 4.07 12.73
C HIS A 158 0.25 2.78 12.01
N GLY A 159 0.78 2.59 10.81
CA GLY A 159 0.53 1.40 10.01
C GLY A 159 -0.77 1.42 9.18
N THR A 160 -1.56 2.50 9.16
CA THR A 160 -2.80 2.58 8.36
C THR A 160 -2.56 2.33 6.87
N GLY A 161 -1.52 2.92 6.27
CA GLY A 161 -1.18 2.71 4.86
C GLY A 161 -0.80 1.25 4.58
N CYS A 162 0.09 0.69 5.40
CA CYS A 162 0.49 -0.71 5.27
C CYS A 162 -0.69 -1.67 5.45
N THR A 163 -1.59 -1.38 6.37
CA THR A 163 -2.79 -2.18 6.60
C THR A 163 -3.77 -2.06 5.43
N LEU A 164 -3.96 -0.87 4.87
CA LEU A 164 -4.80 -0.65 3.70
C LEU A 164 -4.33 -1.50 2.52
N SER A 165 -3.05 -1.40 2.18
CA SER A 165 -2.46 -2.17 1.06
C SER A 165 -2.52 -3.68 1.30
N SER A 166 -2.31 -4.15 2.54
CA SER A 166 -2.44 -5.57 2.90
C SER A 166 -3.88 -6.06 2.82
N ALA A 167 -4.86 -5.24 3.26
CA ALA A 167 -6.27 -5.56 3.15
C ALA A 167 -6.75 -5.59 1.69
N ILE A 168 -6.24 -4.72 0.81
CA ILE A 168 -6.50 -4.78 -0.64
C ILE A 168 -5.98 -6.10 -1.20
N ALA A 169 -4.72 -6.47 -0.92
CA ALA A 169 -4.13 -7.73 -1.38
C ALA A 169 -4.95 -8.94 -0.91
N SER A 170 -5.35 -8.96 0.37
CA SER A 170 -6.18 -10.03 0.93
C SER A 170 -7.55 -10.15 0.24
N ASN A 171 -8.15 -9.05 -0.18
CA ASN A 171 -9.42 -9.07 -0.89
C ASN A 171 -9.26 -9.48 -2.36
N LEU A 172 -8.18 -9.09 -3.02
CA LEU A 172 -7.81 -9.57 -4.36
C LEU A 172 -7.55 -11.08 -4.35
N ALA A 173 -6.85 -11.61 -3.34
CA ALA A 173 -6.62 -13.04 -3.16
C ALA A 173 -7.94 -13.84 -3.03
N LYS A 174 -9.00 -13.22 -2.50
CA LYS A 174 -10.36 -13.79 -2.46
C LYS A 174 -11.14 -13.68 -3.77
N GLY A 175 -10.49 -13.23 -4.86
CA GLY A 175 -11.11 -13.10 -6.18
C GLY A 175 -12.04 -11.90 -6.35
N ARG A 176 -11.99 -10.90 -5.45
CA ARG A 176 -12.82 -9.69 -5.56
C ARG A 176 -12.26 -8.74 -6.60
N SER A 177 -13.13 -7.92 -7.21
CA SER A 177 -12.68 -6.83 -8.08
C SER A 177 -11.80 -5.83 -7.31
N LEU A 178 -10.96 -5.07 -8.01
CA LEU A 178 -10.10 -4.08 -7.37
C LEU A 178 -10.92 -3.01 -6.63
N GLU A 179 -12.00 -2.51 -7.23
CA GLU A 179 -12.89 -1.52 -6.60
C GLU A 179 -13.51 -2.06 -5.31
N THR A 180 -14.04 -3.29 -5.35
CA THR A 180 -14.58 -3.96 -4.16
C THR A 180 -13.48 -4.17 -3.10
N SER A 181 -12.28 -4.56 -3.52
CA SER A 181 -11.14 -4.78 -2.63
C SER A 181 -10.72 -3.50 -1.90
N VAL A 182 -10.69 -2.37 -2.60
CA VAL A 182 -10.42 -1.05 -2.01
C VAL A 182 -11.51 -0.66 -1.03
N GLN A 183 -12.79 -0.81 -1.40
CA GLN A 183 -13.91 -0.46 -0.50
C GLN A 183 -13.87 -1.28 0.80
N TYR A 184 -13.65 -2.59 0.71
CA TYR A 184 -13.54 -3.45 1.90
C TYR A 184 -12.32 -3.10 2.75
N ALA A 185 -11.19 -2.77 2.13
CA ALA A 185 -10.00 -2.33 2.84
C ALA A 185 -10.23 -1.02 3.59
N LYS A 186 -10.90 -0.03 2.98
CA LYS A 186 -11.27 1.23 3.65
C LYS A 186 -12.23 1.00 4.82
N ASN A 187 -13.22 0.14 4.65
CA ASN A 187 -14.15 -0.22 5.71
C ASN A 187 -13.42 -0.87 6.89
N TYR A 188 -12.47 -1.77 6.60
CA TYR A 188 -11.65 -2.42 7.62
C TYR A 188 -10.82 -1.41 8.42
N ILE A 189 -10.12 -0.51 7.72
CA ILE A 189 -9.31 0.54 8.37
C ILE A 189 -10.19 1.44 9.24
N SER A 190 -11.35 1.85 8.73
CA SER A 190 -12.29 2.70 9.48
C SER A 190 -12.79 2.01 10.75
N GLY A 191 -13.12 0.72 10.68
CA GLY A 191 -13.49 -0.08 11.84
C GLY A 191 -12.36 -0.20 12.86
N ALA A 192 -11.15 -0.53 12.40
CA ALA A 192 -9.99 -0.68 13.27
C ALA A 192 -9.58 0.64 13.98
N LEU A 193 -9.74 1.78 13.30
CA LEU A 193 -9.50 3.10 13.89
C LEU A 193 -10.63 3.50 14.85
N ALA A 194 -11.89 3.25 14.51
CA ALA A 194 -13.04 3.60 15.33
C ALA A 194 -13.09 2.82 16.66
N ALA A 195 -12.49 1.65 16.71
CA ALA A 195 -12.41 0.83 17.92
C ALA A 195 -11.47 1.37 19.01
N MET A 196 -10.76 2.48 18.76
CA MET A 196 -10.02 3.26 19.77
C MET A 196 -9.13 2.45 20.72
N LEU A 197 -8.32 1.53 20.18
CA LEU A 197 -7.38 0.76 21.00
C LEU A 197 -6.29 1.68 21.57
N ASN A 198 -6.29 1.85 22.88
CA ASN A 198 -5.35 2.72 23.58
C ASN A 198 -4.25 1.90 24.27
N LEU A 199 -3.17 1.61 23.52
CA LEU A 199 -2.00 0.87 24.01
C LEU A 199 -0.73 1.68 23.81
N GLY A 200 0.15 1.66 24.82
CA GLY A 200 1.44 2.33 24.77
C GLY A 200 1.38 3.83 25.07
N LYS A 201 2.50 4.53 24.83
CA LYS A 201 2.69 5.96 25.15
C LYS A 201 2.93 6.84 23.92
N GLY A 202 3.06 6.25 22.74
CA GLY A 202 3.28 6.94 21.48
C GLY A 202 2.09 6.79 20.54
N SER A 203 2.33 6.91 19.24
CA SER A 203 1.35 6.53 18.22
C SER A 203 1.14 5.01 18.29
N GLY A 204 0.04 4.57 18.90
CA GLY A 204 -0.25 3.18 19.16
C GLY A 204 -0.79 2.42 17.93
N PRO A 205 -1.04 1.10 18.08
CA PRO A 205 -1.60 0.28 17.03
C PRO A 205 -3.10 0.52 16.85
N MET A 206 -3.60 0.25 15.66
CA MET A 206 -5.03 0.09 15.40
C MET A 206 -5.53 -1.22 16.03
N ASN A 207 -6.82 -1.29 16.34
CA ASN A 207 -7.44 -2.53 16.80
C ASN A 207 -7.75 -3.46 15.62
N HIS A 208 -6.82 -4.30 15.25
CA HIS A 208 -7.01 -5.25 14.14
C HIS A 208 -8.03 -6.36 14.44
N ALA A 209 -8.38 -6.55 15.71
CA ALA A 209 -9.35 -7.55 16.16
C ALA A 209 -10.76 -6.96 16.41
N PHE A 210 -11.04 -5.76 15.96
CA PHE A 210 -12.28 -5.02 16.28
C PHE A 210 -13.59 -5.74 15.91
N ALA A 211 -13.53 -6.66 14.96
CA ALA A 211 -14.70 -7.45 14.50
C ALA A 211 -14.56 -8.94 14.81
N ILE A 212 -13.60 -9.33 15.66
CA ILE A 212 -13.43 -10.72 16.09
C ILE A 212 -14.17 -10.91 17.41
N GLU A 213 -15.23 -11.71 17.37
CA GLU A 213 -15.91 -12.22 18.56
C GLU A 213 -15.36 -13.60 18.89
N GLY A 214 -14.70 -13.73 20.02
CA GLY A 214 -14.15 -15.00 20.50
C GLY A 214 -15.03 -15.63 21.56
N GLU A 215 -14.95 -16.94 21.72
CA GLU A 215 -15.65 -17.70 22.77
C GLU A 215 -15.32 -17.21 24.20
N TYR A 216 -14.17 -16.56 24.36
CA TYR A 216 -13.63 -16.09 25.63
C TYR A 216 -13.72 -14.55 25.83
N THR A 217 -14.45 -13.83 25.00
CA THR A 217 -14.55 -12.35 25.05
C THR A 217 -15.74 -11.84 25.85
N ASN A 218 -16.54 -12.70 26.46
CA ASN A 218 -17.77 -12.37 27.19
C ASN A 218 -17.63 -12.57 28.71
N GLU A 219 -16.48 -12.25 29.30
CA GLU A 219 -16.33 -12.11 30.75
C GLU A 219 -16.25 -10.64 31.18
#